data_c015961cbce4042cd4711a6564d75ef4
#
_entry.id   c015961cbce4042cd4711a6564d75ef4
#
_cell.length_a   1.000
_cell.length_b   1.000
_cell.length_c   1.000
_cell.angle_alpha   90.00
_cell.angle_beta   90.00
_cell.angle_gamma   90.00
#
_symmetry.space_group_name_H-M   'P 1'
#
loop_
_entity.id
_entity.type
_entity.pdbx_description
1 polymer ?
#
loop_
_entity_poly.entity_id
_entity_poly.type
_entity_poly.pdbx_seq_one_letter_code
_entity_poly.pdbx_strand_id
1 'polypeptide(L)'
;FIDRKLVHESDSLSAYQLFASLRLRRDEVVNHFYNGVRDGLRNGVQPILLVKGLGLNTGYIPDGYTPAPISPEGIAALEKISGQTYVLSVEYCKFGLDGASRLMLDTNLFVRLYDPDGVVVDSATTHKLDDVDETLFEGNNYDIICNFFYNNGVKYAERLVPTWKPEQRRIYTNNRLLNLGYYHFENENDEEAQRIWNAALNLKPRVAARAAVNLAWFYEKDGNFSSAKALLEAALKTLQANNINDNLSVYITDYIKR
;
A
#
# COMPACT_ATOMS: atom_id res chain seq x y z
N PHE A 1 18.83 3.08 3.76
CA PHE A 1 18.44 3.05 2.33
C PHE A 1 19.68 3.24 1.45
N ILE A 2 19.84 2.38 0.48
CA ILE A 2 21.00 2.37 -0.43
C ILE A 2 20.50 2.29 -1.87
N ASP A 3 21.17 2.97 -2.77
CA ASP A 3 21.01 2.84 -4.21
C ASP A 3 22.26 2.21 -4.83
N ARG A 4 22.14 1.02 -5.40
CA ARG A 4 23.25 0.32 -6.04
C ARG A 4 23.56 0.86 -7.44
N LYS A 5 22.68 1.62 -8.04
CA LYS A 5 22.84 2.22 -9.38
C LYS A 5 23.15 1.21 -10.49
N LEU A 6 22.73 -0.05 -10.39
CA LEU A 6 22.95 -1.05 -11.43
C LEU A 6 22.11 -0.77 -12.67
N VAL A 7 22.66 -1.01 -13.85
CA VAL A 7 22.01 -0.78 -15.16
C VAL A 7 22.28 -1.96 -16.06
N HIS A 8 21.28 -2.45 -16.77
CA HIS A 8 21.50 -3.44 -17.83
C HIS A 8 22.24 -2.80 -19.02
N GLU A 9 23.07 -3.59 -19.69
CA GLU A 9 23.88 -3.09 -20.80
C GLU A 9 23.03 -2.50 -21.93
N SER A 10 21.90 -3.14 -22.28
CA SER A 10 20.96 -2.66 -23.30
C SER A 10 20.20 -1.38 -22.90
N ASP A 11 20.03 -1.12 -21.61
CA ASP A 11 19.22 0.01 -21.12
C ASP A 11 19.98 1.33 -21.09
N SER A 12 21.30 1.29 -21.23
CA SER A 12 22.14 2.48 -21.05
C SER A 12 21.86 3.59 -22.07
N LEU A 13 21.58 3.22 -23.33
CA LEU A 13 21.38 4.22 -24.40
C LEU A 13 19.97 4.81 -24.36
N SER A 14 18.94 4.00 -24.20
CA SER A 14 17.54 4.47 -24.13
C SER A 14 17.29 5.31 -22.90
N ALA A 15 17.83 4.91 -21.75
CA ALA A 15 17.80 5.68 -20.53
C ALA A 15 18.49 7.05 -20.70
N TYR A 16 19.66 7.09 -21.32
CA TYR A 16 20.39 8.35 -21.57
C TYR A 16 19.59 9.32 -22.43
N GLN A 17 18.96 8.84 -23.49
CA GLN A 17 18.14 9.68 -24.38
C GLN A 17 16.92 10.26 -23.65
N LEU A 18 16.24 9.44 -22.83
CA LEU A 18 15.09 9.88 -22.04
C LEU A 18 15.52 10.88 -20.94
N PHE A 19 16.62 10.60 -20.25
CA PHE A 19 17.19 11.52 -19.25
C PHE A 19 17.50 12.90 -19.87
N ALA A 20 18.11 12.90 -21.05
CA ALA A 20 18.44 14.15 -21.72
C ALA A 20 17.20 14.93 -22.16
N SER A 21 16.17 14.26 -22.67
CA SER A 21 14.93 14.90 -23.14
C SER A 21 14.06 15.42 -22.01
N LEU A 22 13.94 14.68 -20.90
CA LEU A 22 13.13 15.06 -19.74
C LEU A 22 13.91 15.87 -18.70
N ARG A 23 15.21 16.09 -18.87
CA ARG A 23 16.12 16.68 -17.88
C ARG A 23 16.05 15.97 -16.52
N LEU A 24 15.68 14.70 -16.52
CA LEU A 24 15.45 13.89 -15.33
C LEU A 24 16.74 13.14 -14.97
N ARG A 25 17.13 13.19 -13.71
CA ARG A 25 18.28 12.45 -13.19
C ARG A 25 17.80 11.18 -12.49
N ARG A 26 18.53 10.06 -12.69
CA ARG A 26 18.23 8.78 -12.00
C ARG A 26 18.14 8.97 -10.47
N ASP A 27 19.05 9.75 -9.90
CA ASP A 27 19.07 10.02 -8.46
C ASP A 27 17.78 10.72 -7.98
N GLU A 28 17.14 11.54 -8.81
CA GLU A 28 15.86 12.19 -8.50
C GLU A 28 14.73 11.16 -8.45
N VAL A 29 14.68 10.27 -9.43
CA VAL A 29 13.69 9.20 -9.51
C VAL A 29 13.78 8.26 -8.31
N VAL A 30 14.99 7.81 -7.98
CA VAL A 30 15.23 6.97 -6.79
C VAL A 30 14.90 7.73 -5.49
N ASN A 31 15.10 9.06 -5.46
CA ASN A 31 14.68 9.88 -4.33
C ASN A 31 13.16 9.91 -4.15
N HIS A 32 12.38 9.89 -5.23
CA HIS A 32 10.91 9.78 -5.14
C HIS A 32 10.51 8.44 -4.52
N PHE A 33 11.12 7.34 -4.93
CA PHE A 33 10.89 6.05 -4.27
C PHE A 33 11.27 6.08 -2.79
N TYR A 34 12.46 6.59 -2.45
CA TYR A 34 12.89 6.77 -1.05
C TYR A 34 11.88 7.59 -0.23
N ASN A 35 11.40 8.70 -0.77
CA ASN A 35 10.41 9.55 -0.10
C ASN A 35 9.11 8.80 0.13
N GLY A 36 8.64 8.03 -0.86
CA GLY A 36 7.44 7.20 -0.73
C GLY A 36 7.59 6.13 0.37
N VAL A 37 8.72 5.42 0.41
CA VAL A 37 9.01 4.46 1.50
C VAL A 37 9.06 5.16 2.85
N ARG A 38 9.78 6.27 2.94
CA ARG A 38 9.89 7.04 4.19
C ARG A 38 8.53 7.48 4.72
N ASP A 39 7.70 8.02 3.85
CA ASP A 39 6.39 8.55 4.22
C ASP A 39 5.42 7.40 4.59
N GLY A 40 5.47 6.27 3.86
CA GLY A 40 4.71 5.07 4.20
C GLY A 40 5.12 4.48 5.55
N LEU A 41 6.42 4.39 5.84
CA LEU A 41 6.92 3.90 7.14
C LEU A 41 6.57 4.84 8.31
N ARG A 42 6.53 6.17 8.08
CA ARG A 42 6.10 7.14 9.10
C ARG A 42 4.61 7.05 9.43
N ASN A 43 3.80 6.71 8.44
CA ASN A 43 2.35 6.57 8.58
C ASN A 43 1.92 5.19 9.12
N GLY A 44 2.87 4.29 9.39
CA GLY A 44 2.61 3.00 10.00
C GLY A 44 2.14 3.11 11.46
N VAL A 45 1.56 2.01 11.97
CA VAL A 45 1.12 1.90 13.37
C VAL A 45 2.29 2.13 14.34
N GLN A 46 3.49 1.70 13.94
CA GLN A 46 4.73 1.97 14.63
C GLN A 46 5.67 2.68 13.65
N PRO A 47 5.87 4.00 13.79
CA PRO A 47 6.73 4.74 12.88
C PRO A 47 8.17 4.24 12.89
N ILE A 48 8.69 3.94 11.70
CA ILE A 48 10.08 3.51 11.49
C ILE A 48 10.84 4.64 10.81
N LEU A 49 12.03 4.93 11.31
CA LEU A 49 12.91 5.93 10.71
C LEU A 49 13.72 5.29 9.57
N LEU A 50 13.53 5.79 8.36
CA LEU A 50 14.38 5.45 7.22
C LEU A 50 15.48 6.48 7.06
N VAL A 51 16.71 6.04 7.15
CA VAL A 51 17.90 6.88 6.95
C VAL A 51 18.44 6.65 5.54
N LYS A 52 18.73 7.72 4.81
CA LYS A 52 19.35 7.65 3.49
C LYS A 52 20.86 7.37 3.66
N GLY A 53 21.32 6.25 3.13
CA GLY A 53 22.73 5.89 3.08
C GLY A 53 23.45 6.45 1.85
N LEU A 54 24.71 6.13 1.76
CA LEU A 54 25.55 6.44 0.59
C LEU A 54 25.21 5.49 -0.55
N GLY A 55 25.20 6.01 -1.79
CA GLY A 55 25.10 5.16 -2.97
C GLY A 55 26.34 4.27 -3.09
N LEU A 56 26.12 3.00 -3.39
CA LEU A 56 27.22 2.10 -3.72
C LEU A 56 27.58 2.29 -5.20
N ASN A 57 28.87 2.25 -5.48
CA ASN A 57 29.34 2.28 -6.86
C ASN A 57 28.95 0.99 -7.59
N THR A 58 28.63 1.12 -8.83
CA THR A 58 27.83 0.24 -9.64
C THR A 58 28.58 -0.21 -10.84
N GLY A 59 28.07 -1.29 -11.41
CA GLY A 59 28.52 -1.83 -12.68
C GLY A 59 27.33 -2.07 -13.62
N TYR A 60 27.64 -2.50 -14.80
CA TYR A 60 26.68 -3.07 -15.71
C TYR A 60 26.37 -4.51 -15.31
N ILE A 61 25.12 -4.90 -15.47
CA ILE A 61 24.69 -6.28 -15.36
C ILE A 61 24.27 -6.78 -16.75
N PRO A 62 24.57 -8.02 -17.12
CA PRO A 62 24.14 -8.60 -18.38
C PRO A 62 22.61 -8.57 -18.50
N ASP A 63 22.11 -8.38 -19.71
CA ASP A 63 20.67 -8.35 -19.99
C ASP A 63 20.00 -9.65 -19.54
N GLY A 64 18.84 -9.52 -18.91
CA GLY A 64 18.06 -10.65 -18.39
C GLY A 64 18.57 -11.25 -17.08
N TYR A 65 19.68 -10.74 -16.52
CA TYR A 65 20.18 -11.21 -15.22
C TYR A 65 19.67 -10.36 -14.07
N THR A 66 19.29 -11.03 -13.00
CA THR A 66 18.96 -10.37 -11.73
C THR A 66 20.26 -10.05 -10.99
N PRO A 67 20.43 -8.84 -10.45
CA PRO A 67 21.60 -8.49 -9.66
C PRO A 67 21.84 -9.48 -8.50
N ALA A 68 23.10 -9.90 -8.32
CA ALA A 68 23.44 -10.70 -7.15
C ALA A 68 23.16 -9.89 -5.86
N PRO A 69 22.72 -10.54 -4.76
CA PRO A 69 22.56 -9.88 -3.47
C PRO A 69 23.86 -9.23 -3.02
N ILE A 70 23.76 -8.21 -2.16
CA ILE A 70 24.91 -7.68 -1.42
C ILE A 70 25.42 -8.79 -0.50
N SER A 71 26.74 -9.00 -0.45
CA SER A 71 27.29 -10.05 0.41
C SER A 71 27.08 -9.72 1.91
N PRO A 72 27.02 -10.73 2.79
CA PRO A 72 26.91 -10.52 4.24
C PRO A 72 27.99 -9.59 4.78
N GLU A 73 29.23 -9.70 4.28
CA GLU A 73 30.35 -8.81 4.66
C GLU A 73 30.08 -7.36 4.22
N GLY A 74 29.45 -7.18 3.05
CA GLY A 74 29.02 -5.88 2.55
C GLY A 74 27.95 -5.25 3.44
N ILE A 75 26.95 -6.04 3.87
CA ILE A 75 25.91 -5.57 4.80
C ILE A 75 26.51 -5.22 6.15
N ALA A 76 27.38 -6.07 6.71
CA ALA A 76 28.06 -5.79 7.98
C ALA A 76 28.93 -4.53 7.92
N ALA A 77 29.58 -4.27 6.80
CA ALA A 77 30.35 -3.02 6.60
C ALA A 77 29.41 -1.79 6.59
N LEU A 78 28.26 -1.89 5.96
CA LEU A 78 27.25 -0.82 5.92
C LEU A 78 26.65 -0.56 7.30
N GLU A 79 26.32 -1.61 8.05
CA GLU A 79 25.87 -1.52 9.44
C GLU A 79 26.88 -0.79 10.33
N LYS A 80 28.14 -1.18 10.24
CA LYS A 80 29.23 -0.55 11.01
C LYS A 80 29.38 0.94 10.73
N ILE A 81 29.11 1.37 9.49
CA ILE A 81 29.20 2.78 9.09
C ILE A 81 27.96 3.56 9.51
N SER A 82 26.77 2.96 9.33
CA SER A 82 25.48 3.65 9.49
C SER A 82 24.85 3.46 10.86
N GLY A 83 25.23 2.41 11.61
CA GLY A 83 24.58 2.01 12.86
C GLY A 83 23.15 1.50 12.68
N GLN A 84 22.78 1.08 11.46
CA GLN A 84 21.42 0.66 11.12
C GLN A 84 21.31 -0.86 11.06
N THR A 85 20.17 -1.38 11.50
CA THR A 85 19.93 -2.83 11.65
C THR A 85 19.45 -3.50 10.36
N TYR A 86 18.72 -2.79 9.52
CA TYR A 86 18.21 -3.30 8.25
C TYR A 86 18.66 -2.41 7.09
N VAL A 87 18.93 -3.03 5.94
CA VAL A 87 19.34 -2.32 4.73
C VAL A 87 18.30 -2.52 3.62
N LEU A 88 17.58 -1.46 3.26
CA LEU A 88 16.76 -1.43 2.06
C LEU A 88 17.62 -0.93 0.88
N SER A 89 17.78 -1.77 -0.12
CA SER A 89 18.58 -1.49 -1.31
C SER A 89 17.70 -1.41 -2.57
N VAL A 90 17.85 -0.34 -3.34
CA VAL A 90 17.44 -0.32 -4.75
C VAL A 90 18.52 -1.03 -5.54
N GLU A 91 18.20 -2.24 -5.99
CA GLU A 91 19.12 -3.10 -6.73
C GLU A 91 19.24 -2.68 -8.19
N TYR A 92 18.10 -2.30 -8.76
CA TYR A 92 17.96 -1.95 -10.14
C TYR A 92 16.82 -0.94 -10.31
N CYS A 93 17.04 0.05 -11.15
CA CYS A 93 16.04 1.04 -11.50
C CYS A 93 16.22 1.41 -12.98
N LYS A 94 15.22 1.09 -13.77
CA LYS A 94 15.12 1.43 -15.17
C LYS A 94 13.94 2.36 -15.40
N PHE A 95 14.09 3.33 -16.23
CA PHE A 95 13.04 3.95 -16.99
C PHE A 95 13.59 4.34 -18.35
N GLY A 96 12.83 4.09 -19.39
CA GLY A 96 13.25 4.25 -20.75
C GLY A 96 12.05 4.25 -21.68
N LEU A 97 12.32 4.43 -22.95
CA LEU A 97 11.32 4.32 -24.00
C LEU A 97 11.52 2.97 -24.70
N ASP A 98 10.45 2.21 -24.81
CA ASP A 98 10.43 0.94 -25.54
C ASP A 98 9.44 1.01 -26.70
N GLY A 99 9.72 0.30 -27.78
CA GLY A 99 8.83 0.09 -28.90
C GLY A 99 9.27 0.72 -30.22
N ALA A 100 9.18 -0.08 -31.28
CA ALA A 100 9.48 0.34 -32.66
C ALA A 100 8.28 0.95 -33.39
N SER A 101 7.04 0.58 -33.00
CA SER A 101 5.78 1.01 -33.64
C SER A 101 4.89 1.85 -32.75
N ARG A 102 5.07 1.77 -31.45
CA ARG A 102 4.35 2.56 -30.45
C ARG A 102 5.32 2.88 -29.32
N LEU A 103 5.45 4.14 -28.99
CA LEU A 103 6.34 4.57 -27.93
C LEU A 103 5.73 4.25 -26.57
N MET A 104 6.43 3.43 -25.78
CA MET A 104 6.00 3.02 -24.44
C MET A 104 7.02 3.50 -23.41
N LEU A 105 6.56 4.05 -22.30
CA LEU A 105 7.39 4.31 -21.14
C LEU A 105 7.56 3.01 -20.36
N ASP A 106 8.77 2.48 -20.36
CA ASP A 106 9.16 1.29 -19.61
C ASP A 106 9.80 1.70 -18.28
N THR A 107 9.11 1.36 -17.19
CA THR A 107 9.59 1.61 -15.82
C THR A 107 9.73 0.29 -15.08
N ASN A 108 10.92 0.05 -14.54
CA ASN A 108 11.22 -1.15 -13.76
C ASN A 108 12.03 -0.81 -12.52
N LEU A 109 11.62 -1.36 -11.38
CA LEU A 109 12.27 -1.17 -10.09
C LEU A 109 12.39 -2.52 -9.40
N PHE A 110 13.60 -2.85 -8.97
CA PHE A 110 13.87 -4.02 -8.15
C PHE A 110 14.54 -3.62 -6.84
N VAL A 111 13.96 -4.05 -5.74
CA VAL A 111 14.43 -3.74 -4.38
C VAL A 111 14.61 -5.00 -3.55
N ARG A 112 15.52 -4.95 -2.58
CA ARG A 112 15.73 -5.97 -1.55
C ARG A 112 15.85 -5.32 -0.18
N LEU A 113 15.31 -6.02 0.82
CA LEU A 113 15.51 -5.72 2.23
C LEU A 113 16.42 -6.81 2.82
N TYR A 114 17.49 -6.38 3.47
CA TYR A 114 18.43 -7.25 4.14
C TYR A 114 18.32 -7.06 5.65
N ASP A 115 18.45 -8.16 6.38
CA ASP A 115 18.63 -8.14 7.83
C ASP A 115 20.11 -7.87 8.21
N PRO A 116 20.45 -7.77 9.52
CA PRO A 116 21.81 -7.55 9.98
C PRO A 116 22.80 -8.66 9.59
N ASP A 117 22.31 -9.89 9.42
CA ASP A 117 23.12 -11.05 9.02
C ASP A 117 23.38 -11.10 7.51
N GLY A 118 22.84 -10.13 6.76
CA GLY A 118 22.96 -10.05 5.31
C GLY A 118 22.01 -10.99 4.54
N VAL A 119 21.02 -11.55 5.22
CA VAL A 119 20.01 -12.38 4.58
C VAL A 119 18.94 -11.48 3.94
N VAL A 120 18.53 -11.84 2.72
CA VAL A 120 17.41 -11.15 2.06
C VAL A 120 16.10 -11.59 2.72
N VAL A 121 15.47 -10.69 3.45
CA VAL A 121 14.21 -10.96 4.16
C VAL A 121 12.98 -10.57 3.35
N ASP A 122 13.12 -9.65 2.40
CA ASP A 122 12.07 -9.32 1.43
C ASP A 122 12.67 -8.83 0.11
N SER A 123 11.93 -9.02 -0.97
CA SER A 123 12.26 -8.46 -2.28
C SER A 123 11.01 -8.13 -3.07
N ALA A 124 11.07 -7.09 -3.89
CA ALA A 124 9.98 -6.70 -4.76
C ALA A 124 10.49 -6.21 -6.11
N THR A 125 9.78 -6.62 -7.16
CA THR A 125 9.96 -6.07 -8.50
C THR A 125 8.67 -5.40 -8.93
N THR A 126 8.77 -4.20 -9.47
CA THR A 126 7.66 -3.49 -10.09
C THR A 126 8.04 -3.15 -11.52
N HIS A 127 7.20 -3.55 -12.46
CA HIS A 127 7.36 -3.25 -13.87
C HIS A 127 6.06 -2.67 -14.39
N LYS A 128 6.16 -1.62 -15.19
CA LYS A 128 5.02 -0.97 -15.84
C LYS A 128 5.41 -0.48 -17.22
N LEU A 129 4.54 -0.76 -18.18
CA LEU A 129 4.60 -0.22 -19.53
C LEU A 129 3.40 0.74 -19.66
N ASP A 130 3.66 2.01 -19.86
CA ASP A 130 2.65 3.03 -20.10
C ASP A 130 2.72 3.50 -21.55
N ASP A 131 1.55 3.66 -22.19
CA ASP A 131 1.47 4.34 -23.47
C ASP A 131 1.94 5.79 -23.32
N VAL A 132 2.81 6.18 -24.23
CA VAL A 132 3.29 7.54 -24.29
C VAL A 132 2.51 8.27 -25.36
N ASP A 133 1.74 9.26 -24.97
CA ASP A 133 1.13 10.22 -25.90
C ASP A 133 2.20 11.17 -26.48
N GLU A 134 1.96 11.76 -27.66
CA GLU A 134 2.86 12.73 -28.29
C GLU A 134 3.20 13.94 -27.40
N THR A 135 2.40 14.15 -26.36
CA THR A 135 2.63 15.13 -25.28
C THR A 135 3.76 14.77 -24.32
N LEU A 136 4.46 13.64 -24.52
CA LEU A 136 5.56 13.18 -23.64
C LEU A 136 6.65 14.24 -23.45
N PHE A 137 6.80 15.12 -24.41
CA PHE A 137 7.80 16.19 -24.38
C PHE A 137 7.28 17.50 -23.76
N GLU A 138 6.00 17.57 -23.39
CA GLU A 138 5.36 18.71 -22.73
C GLU A 138 5.18 18.46 -21.23
N GLY A 139 6.16 18.79 -20.43
CA GLY A 139 6.09 19.09 -18.98
C GLY A 139 5.45 18.06 -18.00
N ASN A 140 4.49 17.26 -18.44
CA ASN A 140 3.66 16.40 -17.56
C ASN A 140 4.28 15.03 -17.26
N ASN A 141 5.26 14.61 -18.01
CA ASN A 141 5.80 13.24 -17.91
C ASN A 141 6.81 13.07 -16.78
N TYR A 142 7.47 14.16 -16.39
CA TYR A 142 8.28 14.19 -15.17
C TYR A 142 7.45 13.75 -13.96
N ASP A 143 6.27 14.33 -13.78
CA ASP A 143 5.37 14.04 -12.66
C ASP A 143 4.84 12.61 -12.72
N ILE A 144 4.55 12.07 -13.90
CA ILE A 144 4.09 10.68 -14.07
C ILE A 144 5.15 9.69 -13.58
N ILE A 145 6.41 9.88 -14.00
CA ILE A 145 7.52 9.03 -13.58
C ILE A 145 7.77 9.17 -12.08
N CYS A 146 7.87 10.39 -11.59
CA CYS A 146 8.12 10.65 -10.17
C CYS A 146 7.01 10.07 -9.28
N ASN A 147 5.75 10.24 -9.67
CA ASN A 147 4.60 9.67 -8.96
C ASN A 147 4.58 8.14 -9.02
N PHE A 148 4.98 7.51 -10.13
CA PHE A 148 5.12 6.06 -10.20
C PHE A 148 6.09 5.55 -9.13
N PHE A 149 7.30 6.12 -9.06
CA PHE A 149 8.30 5.70 -8.08
C PHE A 149 7.88 6.00 -6.64
N TYR A 150 7.32 7.18 -6.38
CA TYR A 150 6.80 7.54 -5.06
C TYR A 150 5.71 6.57 -4.59
N ASN A 151 4.70 6.31 -5.43
CA ASN A 151 3.59 5.41 -5.08
C ASN A 151 4.05 3.96 -4.87
N ASN A 152 5.05 3.50 -5.63
CA ASN A 152 5.65 2.19 -5.39
C ASN A 152 6.45 2.15 -4.08
N GLY A 153 7.06 3.26 -3.69
CA GLY A 153 7.69 3.39 -2.38
C GLY A 153 6.70 3.27 -1.23
N VAL A 154 5.56 3.98 -1.31
CA VAL A 154 4.47 3.87 -0.33
C VAL A 154 3.94 2.44 -0.24
N LYS A 155 3.62 1.82 -1.37
CA LYS A 155 3.13 0.43 -1.42
C LYS A 155 4.14 -0.57 -0.86
N TYR A 156 5.43 -0.33 -1.09
CA TYR A 156 6.47 -1.18 -0.52
C TYR A 156 6.52 -1.05 1.00
N ALA A 157 6.45 0.18 1.53
CA ALA A 157 6.40 0.41 2.98
C ALA A 157 5.19 -0.25 3.64
N GLU A 158 4.01 -0.24 3.00
CA GLU A 158 2.79 -0.91 3.48
C GLU A 158 2.95 -2.44 3.62
N ARG A 159 3.91 -3.05 2.94
CA ARG A 159 4.24 -4.47 3.11
C ARG A 159 5.11 -4.73 4.35
N LEU A 160 5.91 -3.75 4.73
CA LEU A 160 6.89 -3.88 5.82
C LEU A 160 6.30 -3.59 7.19
N VAL A 161 5.29 -2.71 7.24
CA VAL A 161 4.68 -2.27 8.49
C VAL A 161 3.16 -2.27 8.39
N PRO A 162 2.45 -2.61 9.49
CA PRO A 162 1.01 -2.41 9.55
C PRO A 162 0.69 -0.93 9.38
N THR A 163 -0.23 -0.61 8.48
CA THR A 163 -0.66 0.75 8.21
C THR A 163 -2.13 0.93 8.53
N TRP A 164 -2.49 2.11 9.04
CA TRP A 164 -3.89 2.47 9.18
C TRP A 164 -4.46 2.81 7.82
N LYS A 165 -5.49 2.07 7.41
CA LYS A 165 -6.24 2.37 6.18
C LYS A 165 -7.61 2.89 6.55
N PRO A 166 -8.04 4.04 5.99
CA PRO A 166 -9.40 4.50 6.19
C PRO A 166 -10.37 3.52 5.54
N GLU A 167 -11.27 2.95 6.32
CA GLU A 167 -12.31 2.07 5.86
C GLU A 167 -13.67 2.76 5.95
N GLN A 168 -14.37 2.83 4.83
CA GLN A 168 -15.74 3.33 4.82
C GLN A 168 -16.69 2.24 5.29
N ARG A 169 -17.41 2.51 6.38
CA ARG A 169 -18.45 1.62 6.89
C ARG A 169 -19.83 2.18 6.56
N ARG A 170 -20.70 1.31 6.10
CA ARG A 170 -22.09 1.68 5.81
C ARG A 170 -22.88 1.73 7.11
N ILE A 171 -23.56 2.85 7.37
CA ILE A 171 -24.53 2.99 8.45
C ILE A 171 -25.94 2.88 7.84
N TYR A 172 -26.77 2.01 8.39
CA TYR A 172 -28.13 1.79 7.93
C TYR A 172 -29.12 2.63 8.73
N THR A 173 -30.00 3.37 8.01
CA THR A 173 -30.99 4.30 8.57
C THR A 173 -32.43 4.02 8.14
N ASN A 174 -32.64 3.02 7.29
CA ASN A 174 -33.91 2.74 6.60
C ASN A 174 -34.98 2.02 7.45
N ASN A 175 -34.98 2.28 8.75
CA ASN A 175 -36.02 1.88 9.70
C ASN A 175 -36.09 2.95 10.79
N ARG A 176 -37.25 3.12 11.43
CA ARG A 176 -37.46 4.18 12.45
C ARG A 176 -36.42 4.11 13.59
N LEU A 177 -36.16 2.92 14.14
CA LEU A 177 -35.15 2.75 15.20
C LEU A 177 -33.73 2.92 14.68
N LEU A 178 -33.41 2.43 13.47
CA LEU A 178 -32.10 2.63 12.88
C LEU A 178 -31.82 4.12 12.65
N ASN A 179 -32.81 4.85 12.15
CA ASN A 179 -32.69 6.29 11.91
C ASN A 179 -32.59 7.08 13.22
N LEU A 180 -33.34 6.70 14.27
CA LEU A 180 -33.22 7.34 15.57
C LEU A 180 -31.83 7.10 16.18
N GLY A 181 -31.29 5.90 16.10
CA GLY A 181 -29.93 5.60 16.53
C GLY A 181 -28.89 6.42 15.75
N TYR A 182 -29.11 6.58 14.43
CA TYR A 182 -28.23 7.39 13.58
C TYR A 182 -28.25 8.87 13.98
N TYR A 183 -29.44 9.42 14.33
CA TYR A 183 -29.53 10.78 14.85
C TYR A 183 -28.66 10.99 16.10
N HIS A 184 -28.69 10.04 17.03
CA HIS A 184 -27.85 10.13 18.24
C HIS A 184 -26.36 9.95 17.90
N PHE A 185 -26.04 9.05 16.96
CA PHE A 185 -24.68 8.84 16.48
C PHE A 185 -24.08 10.12 15.84
N GLU A 186 -24.84 10.84 14.98
CA GLU A 186 -24.39 12.11 14.39
C GLU A 186 -24.21 13.24 15.43
N ASN A 187 -24.93 13.16 16.53
CA ASN A 187 -24.80 14.10 17.65
C ASN A 187 -23.81 13.63 18.74
N GLU A 188 -22.91 12.71 18.40
CA GLU A 188 -21.85 12.19 19.28
C GLU A 188 -22.39 11.56 20.59
N ASN A 189 -23.66 11.14 20.60
CA ASN A 189 -24.28 10.43 21.71
C ASN A 189 -24.24 8.92 21.47
N ASP A 190 -23.01 8.38 21.53
CA ASP A 190 -22.69 6.98 21.18
C ASP A 190 -23.45 5.98 22.08
N GLU A 191 -23.60 6.26 23.38
CA GLU A 191 -24.30 5.37 24.32
C GLU A 191 -25.77 5.17 23.92
N GLU A 192 -26.45 6.27 23.63
CA GLU A 192 -27.84 6.22 23.25
C GLU A 192 -28.04 5.59 21.86
N ALA A 193 -27.15 5.88 20.90
CA ALA A 193 -27.14 5.24 19.60
C ALA A 193 -27.01 3.70 19.73
N GLN A 194 -26.06 3.23 20.54
CA GLN A 194 -25.86 1.81 20.82
C GLN A 194 -27.10 1.19 21.51
N ARG A 195 -27.68 1.87 22.49
CA ARG A 195 -28.88 1.39 23.19
C ARG A 195 -30.04 1.18 22.21
N ILE A 196 -30.26 2.13 21.32
CA ILE A 196 -31.33 2.07 20.31
C ILE A 196 -31.07 0.96 19.29
N TRP A 197 -29.85 0.83 18.77
CA TRP A 197 -29.51 -0.21 17.81
C TRP A 197 -29.51 -1.60 18.44
N ASN A 198 -29.14 -1.74 19.73
CA ASN A 198 -29.33 -2.99 20.46
C ASN A 198 -30.80 -3.41 20.56
N ALA A 199 -31.70 -2.46 20.84
CA ALA A 199 -33.16 -2.76 20.82
C ALA A 199 -33.63 -3.20 19.42
N ALA A 200 -33.02 -2.69 18.36
CA ALA A 200 -33.36 -3.07 16.98
C ALA A 200 -32.92 -4.49 16.59
N LEU A 201 -31.99 -5.11 17.32
CA LEU A 201 -31.59 -6.52 17.11
C LEU A 201 -32.74 -7.51 17.30
N ASN A 202 -33.78 -7.15 18.07
CA ASN A 202 -34.95 -7.97 18.34
C ASN A 202 -36.07 -7.80 17.30
N LEU A 203 -35.82 -7.05 16.22
CA LEU A 203 -36.79 -6.84 15.15
C LEU A 203 -36.67 -7.89 14.04
N LYS A 204 -37.38 -7.66 12.91
CA LYS A 204 -37.32 -8.54 11.76
C LYS A 204 -35.86 -8.76 11.29
N PRO A 205 -35.53 -9.95 10.75
CA PRO A 205 -34.15 -10.36 10.44
C PRO A 205 -33.32 -9.34 9.67
N ARG A 206 -33.89 -8.68 8.67
CA ARG A 206 -33.18 -7.64 7.89
C ARG A 206 -32.88 -6.39 8.71
N VAL A 207 -33.77 -5.99 9.61
CA VAL A 207 -33.56 -4.82 10.47
C VAL A 207 -32.53 -5.14 11.53
N ALA A 208 -32.65 -6.32 12.15
CA ALA A 208 -31.68 -6.82 13.12
C ALA A 208 -30.26 -6.90 12.51
N ALA A 209 -30.12 -7.44 11.31
CA ALA A 209 -28.82 -7.51 10.64
C ALA A 209 -28.23 -6.14 10.32
N ARG A 210 -29.05 -5.16 9.95
CA ARG A 210 -28.59 -3.77 9.75
C ARG A 210 -28.17 -3.10 11.06
N ALA A 211 -28.92 -3.36 12.12
CA ALA A 211 -28.53 -2.89 13.47
C ALA A 211 -27.20 -3.50 13.92
N ALA A 212 -26.99 -4.80 13.64
CA ALA A 212 -25.72 -5.46 13.92
C ALA A 212 -24.54 -4.82 13.16
N VAL A 213 -24.74 -4.45 11.89
CA VAL A 213 -23.71 -3.72 11.13
C VAL A 213 -23.40 -2.36 11.76
N ASN A 214 -24.42 -1.59 12.15
CA ASN A 214 -24.21 -0.31 12.81
C ASN A 214 -23.49 -0.47 14.16
N LEU A 215 -23.83 -1.48 14.95
CA LEU A 215 -23.18 -1.78 16.23
C LEU A 215 -21.75 -2.29 16.09
N ALA A 216 -21.46 -3.07 15.04
CA ALA A 216 -20.12 -3.57 14.80
C ALA A 216 -19.09 -2.44 14.66
N TRP A 217 -19.49 -1.28 14.14
CA TRP A 217 -18.66 -0.10 14.06
C TRP A 217 -18.15 0.37 15.44
N PHE A 218 -18.99 0.33 16.47
CA PHE A 218 -18.57 0.71 17.84
C PHE A 218 -17.55 -0.26 18.40
N TYR A 219 -17.78 -1.57 18.22
CA TYR A 219 -16.80 -2.57 18.63
C TYR A 219 -15.46 -2.40 17.93
N GLU A 220 -15.46 -2.07 16.61
CA GLU A 220 -14.23 -1.77 15.88
C GLU A 220 -13.55 -0.49 16.40
N LYS A 221 -14.32 0.58 16.66
CA LYS A 221 -13.83 1.83 17.24
C LYS A 221 -13.07 1.58 18.55
N ASP A 222 -13.59 0.66 19.37
CA ASP A 222 -13.01 0.29 20.65
C ASP A 222 -11.90 -0.80 20.54
N GLY A 223 -11.53 -1.19 19.31
CA GLY A 223 -10.52 -2.22 19.04
C GLY A 223 -10.99 -3.66 19.34
N ASN A 224 -12.27 -3.86 19.65
CA ASN A 224 -12.85 -5.16 19.95
C ASN A 224 -13.36 -5.87 18.69
N PHE A 225 -12.43 -6.18 17.78
CA PHE A 225 -12.74 -6.83 16.49
C PHE A 225 -13.38 -8.19 16.64
N SER A 226 -13.08 -8.95 17.71
CA SER A 226 -13.69 -10.26 17.96
C SER A 226 -15.19 -10.15 18.24
N SER A 227 -15.62 -9.17 19.01
CA SER A 227 -17.04 -8.91 19.28
C SER A 227 -17.76 -8.39 18.04
N ALA A 228 -17.14 -7.50 17.26
CA ALA A 228 -17.68 -7.04 15.99
C ALA A 228 -17.95 -8.24 15.05
N LYS A 229 -16.96 -9.11 14.90
CA LYS A 229 -17.04 -10.32 14.07
C LYS A 229 -18.14 -11.25 14.52
N ALA A 230 -18.18 -11.59 15.82
CA ALA A 230 -19.20 -12.48 16.39
C ALA A 230 -20.63 -11.95 16.17
N LEU A 231 -20.82 -10.63 16.33
CA LEU A 231 -22.12 -9.99 16.09
C LEU A 231 -22.55 -10.10 14.62
N LEU A 232 -21.62 -9.86 13.67
CA LEU A 232 -21.86 -9.95 12.24
C LEU A 232 -22.13 -11.40 11.79
N GLU A 233 -21.41 -12.38 12.35
CA GLU A 233 -21.64 -13.80 12.07
C GLU A 233 -23.03 -14.26 12.56
N ALA A 234 -23.46 -13.80 13.74
CA ALA A 234 -24.80 -14.07 14.25
C ALA A 234 -25.89 -13.46 13.34
N ALA A 235 -25.67 -12.23 12.89
CA ALA A 235 -26.56 -11.56 11.94
C ALA A 235 -26.66 -12.32 10.61
N LEU A 236 -25.53 -12.77 10.06
CA LEU A 236 -25.48 -13.56 8.83
C LEU A 236 -26.22 -14.89 8.96
N LYS A 237 -26.02 -15.62 10.06
CA LYS A 237 -26.76 -16.84 10.37
C LYS A 237 -28.28 -16.61 10.43
N THR A 238 -28.69 -15.49 11.02
CA THR A 238 -30.12 -15.13 11.09
C THR A 238 -30.70 -14.84 9.71
N LEU A 239 -29.97 -14.16 8.82
CA LEU A 239 -30.39 -13.94 7.44
C LEU A 239 -30.51 -15.26 6.69
N GLN A 240 -29.54 -16.13 6.78
CA GLN A 240 -29.50 -17.46 6.14
C GLN A 240 -30.66 -18.36 6.60
N ALA A 241 -30.92 -18.41 7.90
CA ALA A 241 -32.03 -19.17 8.47
C ALA A 241 -33.40 -18.69 7.98
N ASN A 242 -33.51 -17.45 7.52
CA ASN A 242 -34.71 -16.88 6.95
C ASN A 242 -34.69 -16.82 5.39
N ASN A 243 -33.74 -17.53 4.75
CA ASN A 243 -33.57 -17.57 3.29
C ASN A 243 -33.35 -16.18 2.66
N ILE A 244 -32.71 -15.26 3.37
CA ILE A 244 -32.41 -13.91 2.90
C ILE A 244 -30.96 -13.89 2.38
N ASN A 245 -30.80 -14.00 1.05
CA ASN A 245 -29.52 -13.92 0.35
C ASN A 245 -29.55 -12.70 -0.58
N ASP A 246 -29.32 -11.53 -0.03
CA ASP A 246 -29.34 -10.25 -0.75
C ASP A 246 -28.03 -9.48 -0.56
N ASN A 247 -27.98 -8.25 -1.08
CA ASN A 247 -26.81 -7.38 -0.99
C ASN A 247 -26.36 -7.11 0.47
N LEU A 248 -27.26 -7.25 1.46
CA LEU A 248 -26.90 -7.12 2.87
C LEU A 248 -26.09 -8.31 3.35
N SER A 249 -26.50 -9.54 2.98
CA SER A 249 -25.74 -10.75 3.33
C SER A 249 -24.36 -10.78 2.68
N VAL A 250 -24.25 -10.32 1.43
CA VAL A 250 -22.96 -10.15 0.73
C VAL A 250 -22.08 -9.12 1.46
N TYR A 251 -22.64 -7.95 1.78
CA TYR A 251 -21.91 -6.91 2.50
C TYR A 251 -21.38 -7.40 3.86
N ILE A 252 -22.20 -8.09 4.65
CA ILE A 252 -21.79 -8.65 5.96
C ILE A 252 -20.68 -9.69 5.76
N THR A 253 -20.81 -10.56 4.76
CA THR A 253 -19.78 -11.57 4.46
C THR A 253 -18.43 -10.93 4.12
N ASP A 254 -18.44 -9.88 3.33
CA ASP A 254 -17.21 -9.15 2.96
C ASP A 254 -16.66 -8.34 4.15
N TYR A 255 -17.53 -7.85 5.02
CA TYR A 255 -17.13 -7.15 6.24
C TYR A 255 -16.36 -8.08 7.20
N ILE A 256 -16.85 -9.33 7.38
CA ILE A 256 -16.23 -10.34 8.25
C ILE A 256 -14.83 -10.76 7.75
N LYS A 257 -14.59 -10.73 6.43
CA LYS A 257 -13.33 -11.15 5.81
C LYS A 257 -12.20 -10.10 5.92
N ARG A 258 -12.56 -8.85 6.14
CA ARG A 258 -11.62 -7.72 6.28
C ARG A 258 -11.07 -7.61 7.67
#